data_4545f67f95401b0b6ce5fb2f7d8ec645
#
_entry.id   4545f67f95401b0b6ce5fb2f7d8ec645
#
_cell.length_a   1.000
_cell.length_b   1.000
_cell.length_c   1.000
_cell.angle_alpha   90.00
_cell.angle_beta   90.00
_cell.angle_gamma   90.00
#
_symmetry.space_group_name_H-M   'P 1'
#
loop_
_entity.id
_entity.type
_entity.pdbx_description
1 polymer ?
#
loop_
_entity_poly.entity_id
_entity_poly.type
_entity_poly.pdbx_seq_one_letter_code
_entity_poly.pdbx_strand_id
1 'polypeptide(L)'
;MSAPLGPGLLGGVFDGLLRPLSEAGTWLAPATTGHTVPDHRWDFTPSVRAGADVDAGDELGVVTTDGPIPIPILVPADVAGGVDSIRGRGAYRADTVVATVSGTAVPLTQPWPVRRPRPSRDRIDDVEMLPTGQRVLDLLFPIARGGTAAVPGGFGTGKTMLLQQIAKWCEADVIVYIGCGERGNEMADVVQELQDLVDPRTGHRLAARTVVVANTSNMPLMARESSIYSGVTVAEYFRDLGYHVVVIADSTSRWAEALREFSSRLGELPAEEGYPADLASALAAFYERAGHVVTLGGRRGSVTIIGAVSPSGGDMTEPVTAHTLRFVRSAWSLDRELAYARHYPAVAWSGSFSTDAQAVGLRRARDGDPDWTRRRARVAAVLADADRLDALAELVGRRAMPDAERVVMLGGRLLREGVLQQSALSPSDGFCSTAKAAALADAALALLDRCRSLVEAGVDADTLEGVDFGPLIQAREQAGPDDAATVDRIRDAMLARLGELS
;
A
#
# COMPACT_ATOMS: atom_id res chain seq x y z
N MET A 1 16.31 -21.75 0.19
CA MET A 1 15.83 -21.21 1.48
C MET A 1 14.35 -21.46 1.61
N SER A 2 13.87 -21.86 2.80
CA SER A 2 12.46 -22.04 3.10
C SER A 2 12.05 -21.15 4.27
N ALA A 3 10.89 -20.52 4.17
CA ALA A 3 10.28 -19.69 5.21
C ALA A 3 9.49 -20.58 6.17
N PRO A 4 9.63 -20.45 7.49
CA PRO A 4 8.77 -21.09 8.47
C PRO A 4 7.47 -20.27 8.58
N LEU A 5 6.36 -20.79 8.04
CA LEU A 5 5.06 -20.11 8.00
C LEU A 5 4.17 -20.64 9.12
N GLY A 6 3.75 -19.77 10.02
CA GLY A 6 2.97 -20.16 11.20
C GLY A 6 2.51 -18.97 12.04
N PRO A 7 1.85 -19.25 13.17
CA PRO A 7 1.20 -18.22 14.00
C PRO A 7 2.16 -17.17 14.59
N GLY A 8 3.46 -17.49 14.73
CA GLY A 8 4.46 -16.58 15.29
C GLY A 8 4.92 -15.45 14.36
N LEU A 9 4.33 -15.30 13.17
CA LEU A 9 4.72 -14.26 12.22
C LEU A 9 4.08 -12.89 12.55
N LEU A 10 2.80 -12.88 12.97
CA LEU A 10 2.12 -11.62 13.27
C LEU A 10 2.73 -10.93 14.48
N GLY A 11 2.91 -9.62 14.37
CA GLY A 11 3.55 -8.79 15.40
C GLY A 11 5.07 -8.92 15.46
N GLY A 12 5.66 -9.82 14.64
CA GLY A 12 7.07 -10.10 14.65
C GLY A 12 7.90 -9.16 13.78
N VAL A 13 9.16 -8.96 14.18
CA VAL A 13 10.20 -8.27 13.41
C VAL A 13 11.30 -9.27 13.10
N PHE A 14 11.58 -9.45 11.80
CA PHE A 14 12.48 -10.48 11.29
C PHE A 14 13.55 -9.86 10.38
N ASP A 15 14.67 -10.55 10.21
CA ASP A 15 15.61 -10.23 9.14
C ASP A 15 15.14 -10.80 7.78
N GLY A 16 15.91 -10.55 6.72
CA GLY A 16 15.58 -11.06 5.37
C GLY A 16 15.56 -12.58 5.23
N LEU A 17 16.09 -13.32 6.22
CA LEU A 17 16.04 -14.79 6.30
C LEU A 17 14.93 -15.28 7.25
N LEU A 18 14.06 -14.41 7.70
CA LEU A 18 12.99 -14.63 8.70
C LEU A 18 13.51 -15.14 10.06
N ARG A 19 14.70 -14.67 10.48
CA ARG A 19 15.18 -14.86 11.84
C ARG A 19 14.59 -13.75 12.73
N PRO A 20 13.99 -14.07 13.89
CA PRO A 20 13.47 -13.06 14.80
C PRO A 20 14.57 -12.08 15.26
N LEU A 21 14.29 -10.77 15.19
CA LEU A 21 15.23 -9.73 15.63
C LEU A 21 15.00 -9.32 17.09
N SER A 22 13.83 -9.59 17.65
CA SER A 22 13.52 -9.30 19.07
C SER A 22 14.40 -10.06 20.06
N GLU A 23 14.88 -11.24 19.67
CA GLU A 23 15.75 -12.09 20.48
C GLU A 23 17.21 -12.03 20.04
N ALA A 24 17.50 -11.28 18.98
CA ALA A 24 18.86 -11.13 18.47
C ALA A 24 19.65 -10.16 19.36
N GLY A 25 20.83 -10.61 19.81
CA GLY A 25 21.81 -9.70 20.38
C GLY A 25 22.34 -8.71 19.33
N THR A 26 23.26 -7.83 19.74
CA THR A 26 23.93 -6.88 18.84
C THR A 26 24.68 -7.53 17.68
N TRP A 27 24.83 -8.84 17.69
CA TRP A 27 25.57 -9.63 16.72
C TRP A 27 24.80 -10.88 16.27
N LEU A 28 24.44 -10.94 14.99
CA LEU A 28 23.86 -12.13 14.39
C LEU A 28 24.99 -13.08 13.93
N ALA A 29 25.21 -14.17 14.66
CA ALA A 29 26.21 -15.14 14.28
C ALA A 29 25.90 -15.80 12.92
N PRO A 30 26.89 -15.96 12.03
CA PRO A 30 26.68 -16.50 10.66
C PRO A 30 26.09 -17.91 10.61
N ALA A 31 26.31 -18.72 11.65
CA ALA A 31 25.92 -20.13 11.69
C ALA A 31 24.64 -20.42 12.50
N THR A 32 23.88 -19.44 12.92
CA THR A 32 22.57 -19.67 13.57
C THR A 32 21.56 -20.17 12.54
N THR A 33 21.67 -21.44 12.16
CA THR A 33 20.69 -22.16 11.34
C THR A 33 19.49 -22.67 12.15
N GLY A 34 19.52 -22.49 13.47
CA GLY A 34 18.38 -22.80 14.33
C GLY A 34 17.43 -21.61 14.36
N HIS A 35 16.27 -21.74 13.72
CA HIS A 35 15.11 -21.06 14.22
C HIS A 35 14.92 -21.57 15.66
N THR A 36 15.38 -20.82 16.65
CA THR A 36 14.93 -21.05 18.03
C THR A 36 13.43 -20.83 17.98
N VAL A 37 12.69 -21.94 17.92
CA VAL A 37 11.24 -21.88 18.06
C VAL A 37 11.00 -21.28 19.43
N PRO A 38 10.45 -20.06 19.56
CA PRO A 38 10.20 -19.48 20.85
C PRO A 38 9.47 -20.49 21.73
N ASP A 39 9.75 -20.54 23.02
CA ASP A 39 9.06 -21.46 23.94
C ASP A 39 7.58 -21.08 24.16
N HIS A 40 7.08 -20.22 23.28
CA HIS A 40 5.72 -19.80 23.23
C HIS A 40 4.79 -20.97 22.79
N ARG A 41 3.66 -21.07 23.48
CA ARG A 41 2.63 -22.05 23.19
C ARG A 41 1.40 -21.38 22.64
N TRP A 42 0.86 -21.97 21.59
CA TRP A 42 -0.28 -21.47 20.83
C TRP A 42 -1.53 -22.30 21.13
N ASP A 43 -2.61 -21.63 21.48
CA ASP A 43 -3.90 -22.27 21.73
C ASP A 43 -4.54 -22.76 20.42
N PHE A 44 -4.44 -24.06 20.19
CA PHE A 44 -5.03 -24.73 19.03
C PHE A 44 -6.39 -25.33 19.38
N THR A 45 -7.38 -25.13 18.50
CA THR A 45 -8.69 -25.78 18.55
C THR A 45 -8.96 -26.49 17.23
N PRO A 46 -9.15 -27.83 17.19
CA PRO A 46 -9.42 -28.55 15.96
C PRO A 46 -10.81 -28.21 15.40
N SER A 47 -10.90 -28.10 14.06
CA SER A 47 -12.16 -27.91 13.31
C SER A 47 -12.70 -29.23 12.72
N VAL A 48 -11.82 -30.23 12.57
CA VAL A 48 -12.16 -31.55 12.02
C VAL A 48 -11.87 -32.67 13.01
N ARG A 49 -12.27 -33.89 12.69
CA ARG A 49 -12.02 -35.11 13.51
C ARG A 49 -11.16 -36.10 12.72
N ALA A 50 -10.50 -37.03 13.43
CA ALA A 50 -9.88 -38.17 12.81
C ALA A 50 -10.89 -38.98 11.99
N GLY A 51 -10.50 -39.42 10.80
CA GLY A 51 -11.33 -40.11 9.82
C GLY A 51 -12.12 -39.19 8.89
N ALA A 52 -12.04 -37.85 9.03
CA ALA A 52 -12.62 -36.92 8.06
C ALA A 52 -11.76 -36.89 6.77
N ASP A 53 -12.39 -36.79 5.60
CA ASP A 53 -11.73 -36.51 4.34
C ASP A 53 -11.55 -35.02 4.18
N VAL A 54 -10.34 -34.60 3.74
CA VAL A 54 -9.94 -33.20 3.55
C VAL A 54 -9.14 -33.04 2.26
N ASP A 55 -9.32 -31.88 1.63
CA ASP A 55 -8.56 -31.48 0.45
C ASP A 55 -7.46 -30.46 0.80
N ALA A 56 -6.53 -30.25 -0.14
CA ALA A 56 -5.50 -29.24 -0.01
C ALA A 56 -6.08 -27.85 0.29
N GLY A 57 -5.59 -27.20 1.33
CA GLY A 57 -6.08 -25.90 1.78
C GLY A 57 -7.29 -25.92 2.71
N ASP A 58 -7.86 -27.06 3.01
CA ASP A 58 -8.93 -27.19 4.01
C ASP A 58 -8.42 -26.87 5.41
N GLU A 59 -9.31 -26.36 6.26
CA GLU A 59 -8.99 -26.01 7.63
C GLU A 59 -9.02 -27.23 8.55
N LEU A 60 -7.88 -27.53 9.17
CA LEU A 60 -7.76 -28.57 10.20
C LEU A 60 -8.13 -28.07 11.60
N GLY A 61 -7.92 -26.79 11.86
CA GLY A 61 -8.19 -26.16 13.15
C GLY A 61 -7.70 -24.72 13.15
N VAL A 62 -7.91 -24.03 14.26
CA VAL A 62 -7.58 -22.59 14.40
C VAL A 62 -6.69 -22.40 15.61
N VAL A 63 -5.65 -21.57 15.43
CA VAL A 63 -4.84 -21.02 16.52
C VAL A 63 -5.39 -19.63 16.87
N THR A 64 -5.71 -19.47 18.17
CA THR A 64 -6.06 -18.17 18.73
C THR A 64 -4.77 -17.43 19.11
N THR A 65 -4.63 -16.19 18.65
CA THR A 65 -3.52 -15.29 19.00
C THR A 65 -4.00 -14.20 19.95
N ASP A 66 -3.07 -13.48 20.58
CA ASP A 66 -3.40 -12.27 21.38
C ASP A 66 -3.89 -11.10 20.51
N GLY A 67 -3.74 -11.21 19.20
CA GLY A 67 -4.18 -10.23 18.20
C GLY A 67 -5.61 -10.47 17.68
N PRO A 68 -6.11 -9.54 16.85
CA PRO A 68 -7.47 -9.62 16.30
C PRO A 68 -7.65 -10.69 15.21
N ILE A 69 -6.56 -11.32 14.75
CA ILE A 69 -6.53 -12.20 13.59
C ILE A 69 -6.30 -13.65 14.02
N PRO A 70 -7.30 -14.55 13.88
CA PRO A 70 -7.11 -15.99 14.10
C PRO A 70 -6.25 -16.59 12.98
N ILE A 71 -5.49 -17.64 13.29
CA ILE A 71 -4.61 -18.32 12.35
C ILE A 71 -5.15 -19.73 12.08
N PRO A 72 -5.88 -19.95 10.97
CA PRO A 72 -6.25 -21.28 10.52
C PRO A 72 -5.00 -22.12 10.19
N ILE A 73 -5.00 -23.36 10.61
CA ILE A 73 -4.00 -24.36 10.20
C ILE A 73 -4.59 -25.14 9.05
N LEU A 74 -3.97 -25.03 7.89
CA LEU A 74 -4.48 -25.60 6.65
C LEU A 74 -3.76 -26.91 6.29
N VAL A 75 -4.47 -27.76 5.58
CA VAL A 75 -3.88 -28.93 4.89
C VAL A 75 -2.86 -28.39 3.87
N PRO A 76 -1.62 -28.94 3.83
CA PRO A 76 -0.60 -28.53 2.85
C PRO A 76 -1.10 -28.65 1.41
N ALA A 77 -0.53 -27.81 0.51
CA ALA A 77 -0.99 -27.64 -0.88
C ALA A 77 -0.89 -28.92 -1.76
N ASP A 78 -0.06 -29.86 -1.35
CA ASP A 78 0.22 -31.13 -2.04
C ASP A 78 -0.30 -32.36 -1.29
N VAL A 79 -1.19 -32.16 -0.29
CA VAL A 79 -1.75 -33.19 0.56
C VAL A 79 -3.27 -33.19 0.47
N ALA A 80 -3.88 -34.38 0.36
CA ALA A 80 -5.32 -34.60 0.45
C ALA A 80 -5.60 -36.03 0.98
N GLY A 81 -6.84 -36.26 1.46
CA GLY A 81 -7.33 -37.57 1.91
C GLY A 81 -7.74 -37.62 3.37
N GLY A 82 -7.69 -38.79 3.98
CA GLY A 82 -8.18 -39.00 5.35
C GLY A 82 -7.29 -38.38 6.41
N VAL A 83 -7.90 -37.78 7.42
CA VAL A 83 -7.21 -37.31 8.64
C VAL A 83 -6.94 -38.52 9.53
N ASP A 84 -5.69 -39.01 9.57
CA ASP A 84 -5.29 -40.19 10.38
C ASP A 84 -5.36 -39.87 11.86
N SER A 85 -4.91 -38.71 12.26
CA SER A 85 -4.92 -38.22 13.63
C SER A 85 -4.97 -36.69 13.70
N ILE A 86 -5.59 -36.16 14.76
CA ILE A 86 -5.59 -34.73 15.07
C ILE A 86 -5.57 -34.56 16.58
N ARG A 87 -4.80 -33.56 17.06
CA ARG A 87 -4.73 -33.23 18.48
C ARG A 87 -6.00 -32.54 18.95
N GLY A 88 -6.37 -32.77 20.20
CA GLY A 88 -7.45 -32.05 20.85
C GLY A 88 -7.10 -30.58 21.12
N ARG A 89 -8.09 -29.84 21.65
CA ARG A 89 -7.87 -28.46 22.09
C ARG A 89 -6.76 -28.41 23.14
N GLY A 90 -5.80 -27.49 22.98
CA GLY A 90 -4.68 -27.34 23.91
C GLY A 90 -3.63 -26.36 23.43
N ALA A 91 -2.67 -26.06 24.29
CA ALA A 91 -1.55 -25.17 24.02
C ALA A 91 -0.34 -25.97 23.51
N TYR A 92 0.09 -25.70 22.29
CA TYR A 92 1.14 -26.43 21.59
C TYR A 92 2.25 -25.50 21.11
N ARG A 93 3.48 -26.02 21.03
CA ARG A 93 4.63 -25.34 20.43
C ARG A 93 4.46 -25.24 18.92
N ALA A 94 5.09 -24.27 18.30
CA ALA A 94 5.01 -24.02 16.86
C ALA A 94 5.47 -25.21 15.99
N ASP A 95 6.42 -26.02 16.47
CA ASP A 95 6.96 -27.21 15.81
C ASP A 95 6.11 -28.48 16.06
N THR A 96 5.08 -28.41 16.92
CA THR A 96 4.27 -29.56 17.27
C THR A 96 3.41 -30.01 16.09
N VAL A 97 3.48 -31.29 15.73
CA VAL A 97 2.56 -31.93 14.79
C VAL A 97 1.16 -31.98 15.42
N VAL A 98 0.22 -31.25 14.85
CA VAL A 98 -1.17 -31.15 15.34
C VAL A 98 -2.13 -32.06 14.59
N ALA A 99 -1.80 -32.46 13.37
CA ALA A 99 -2.55 -33.43 12.60
C ALA A 99 -1.64 -34.30 11.74
N THR A 100 -2.13 -35.47 11.33
CA THR A 100 -1.55 -36.29 10.26
C THR A 100 -2.64 -36.54 9.24
N VAL A 101 -2.36 -36.26 7.94
CA VAL A 101 -3.29 -36.45 6.83
C VAL A 101 -2.63 -37.36 5.80
N SER A 102 -3.23 -38.50 5.54
CA SER A 102 -2.68 -39.52 4.61
C SER A 102 -1.19 -39.80 4.83
N GLY A 103 -0.78 -39.99 6.09
CA GLY A 103 0.62 -40.22 6.50
C GLY A 103 1.50 -38.98 6.55
N THR A 104 1.04 -37.81 6.09
CA THR A 104 1.82 -36.57 6.13
C THR A 104 1.58 -35.80 7.44
N ALA A 105 2.66 -35.50 8.16
CA ALA A 105 2.61 -34.74 9.41
C ALA A 105 2.39 -33.25 9.12
N VAL A 106 1.42 -32.65 9.82
CA VAL A 106 1.08 -31.22 9.72
C VAL A 106 1.38 -30.53 11.05
N PRO A 107 2.52 -29.82 11.16
CA PRO A 107 2.83 -28.99 12.33
C PRO A 107 2.11 -27.65 12.27
N LEU A 108 2.11 -26.89 13.38
CA LEU A 108 1.59 -25.51 13.42
C LEU A 108 2.37 -24.56 12.52
N THR A 109 3.68 -24.82 12.34
CA THR A 109 4.53 -24.05 11.42
C THR A 109 4.98 -24.93 10.27
N GLN A 110 4.69 -24.50 9.05
CA GLN A 110 4.99 -25.25 7.83
C GLN A 110 6.08 -24.54 7.02
N PRO A 111 7.14 -25.24 6.59
CA PRO A 111 8.19 -24.64 5.76
C PRO A 111 7.71 -24.48 4.30
N TRP A 112 8.03 -23.34 3.67
CA TRP A 112 7.77 -23.12 2.24
C TRP A 112 8.97 -22.48 1.54
N PRO A 113 9.37 -22.98 0.33
CA PRO A 113 10.45 -22.37 -0.44
C PRO A 113 10.11 -20.93 -0.89
N VAL A 114 10.90 -19.94 -0.48
CA VAL A 114 10.56 -18.50 -0.68
C VAL A 114 10.49 -18.09 -2.16
N ARG A 115 11.21 -18.77 -3.04
CA ARG A 115 11.20 -18.48 -4.49
C ARG A 115 10.07 -19.18 -5.24
N ARG A 116 9.33 -20.08 -4.59
CA ARG A 116 8.19 -20.77 -5.19
C ARG A 116 6.90 -20.06 -4.80
N PRO A 117 6.13 -19.50 -5.76
CA PRO A 117 4.81 -18.94 -5.48
C PRO A 117 3.90 -19.98 -4.83
N ARG A 118 3.06 -19.55 -3.90
CA ARG A 118 2.07 -20.43 -3.29
C ARG A 118 0.87 -20.59 -4.22
N PRO A 119 0.38 -21.82 -4.44
CA PRO A 119 -0.69 -22.07 -5.39
C PRO A 119 -2.02 -21.49 -4.91
N SER A 120 -2.89 -21.19 -5.86
CA SER A 120 -4.29 -20.84 -5.62
C SER A 120 -5.17 -21.63 -6.58
N ARG A 121 -6.47 -21.72 -6.30
CA ARG A 121 -7.43 -22.41 -7.17
C ARG A 121 -7.68 -21.61 -8.44
N ASP A 122 -8.04 -20.33 -8.28
CA ASP A 122 -8.36 -19.42 -9.38
C ASP A 122 -7.92 -17.98 -9.08
N ARG A 123 -7.76 -17.16 -10.14
CA ARG A 123 -7.64 -15.71 -10.02
C ARG A 123 -9.03 -15.08 -10.14
N ILE A 124 -9.26 -14.01 -9.37
CA ILE A 124 -10.52 -13.26 -9.40
C ILE A 124 -10.29 -12.02 -10.28
N ASP A 125 -11.04 -11.96 -11.39
CA ASP A 125 -10.94 -10.85 -12.34
C ASP A 125 -11.78 -9.62 -11.95
N ASP A 126 -12.66 -9.75 -10.94
CA ASP A 126 -13.46 -8.63 -10.44
C ASP A 126 -12.57 -7.63 -9.70
N VAL A 127 -12.52 -6.42 -10.23
CA VAL A 127 -11.67 -5.35 -9.72
C VAL A 127 -12.38 -4.66 -8.56
N GLU A 128 -11.83 -4.80 -7.38
CA GLU A 128 -12.24 -4.11 -6.15
C GLU A 128 -11.14 -3.12 -5.75
N MET A 129 -11.52 -1.85 -5.55
CA MET A 129 -10.57 -0.84 -5.07
C MET A 129 -10.08 -1.18 -3.67
N LEU A 130 -8.77 -1.02 -3.42
CA LEU A 130 -8.20 -0.98 -2.09
C LEU A 130 -8.16 0.49 -1.63
N PRO A 131 -9.02 0.93 -0.71
CA PRO A 131 -8.92 2.26 -0.15
C PRO A 131 -7.61 2.42 0.64
N THR A 132 -6.85 3.44 0.29
CA THR A 132 -5.56 3.74 0.95
C THR A 132 -5.71 4.77 2.07
N GLY A 133 -6.84 5.48 2.11
CA GLY A 133 -7.07 6.61 3.00
C GLY A 133 -6.36 7.89 2.57
N GLN A 134 -5.66 7.86 1.42
CA GLN A 134 -4.96 9.00 0.83
C GLN A 134 -5.75 9.53 -0.36
N ARG A 135 -6.30 10.76 -0.24
CA ARG A 135 -7.23 11.34 -1.24
C ARG A 135 -6.68 11.36 -2.65
N VAL A 136 -5.42 11.79 -2.81
CA VAL A 136 -4.79 11.87 -4.13
C VAL A 136 -4.72 10.51 -4.82
N LEU A 137 -4.50 9.44 -4.07
CA LEU A 137 -4.45 8.07 -4.59
C LEU A 137 -5.85 7.56 -4.87
N ASP A 138 -6.73 7.61 -3.89
CA ASP A 138 -8.07 7.03 -3.97
C ASP A 138 -8.97 7.75 -5.00
N LEU A 139 -8.74 9.05 -5.22
CA LEU A 139 -9.48 9.86 -6.19
C LEU A 139 -8.89 9.76 -7.61
N LEU A 140 -7.56 9.84 -7.76
CA LEU A 140 -6.93 9.97 -9.08
C LEU A 140 -6.25 8.69 -9.56
N PHE A 141 -5.59 7.94 -8.67
CA PHE A 141 -4.71 6.83 -9.02
C PHE A 141 -4.98 5.58 -8.18
N PRO A 142 -6.23 5.08 -8.19
CA PRO A 142 -6.61 3.95 -7.34
C PRO A 142 -5.79 2.71 -7.65
N ILE A 143 -5.64 1.85 -6.63
CA ILE A 143 -5.09 0.51 -6.74
C ILE A 143 -6.19 -0.50 -6.47
N ALA A 144 -6.20 -1.60 -7.22
CA ALA A 144 -7.09 -2.71 -6.97
C ALA A 144 -6.55 -3.62 -5.85
N ARG A 145 -7.42 -4.31 -5.11
CA ARG A 145 -7.04 -5.44 -4.26
C ARG A 145 -6.35 -6.51 -5.11
N GLY A 146 -5.19 -6.95 -4.67
CA GLY A 146 -4.37 -7.85 -5.47
C GLY A 146 -3.62 -7.18 -6.63
N GLY A 147 -3.64 -5.84 -6.71
CA GLY A 147 -2.91 -5.08 -7.71
C GLY A 147 -1.46 -4.78 -7.33
N THR A 148 -0.78 -4.05 -8.19
CA THR A 148 0.61 -3.64 -7.99
C THR A 148 0.77 -2.14 -8.18
N ALA A 149 1.54 -1.51 -7.28
CA ALA A 149 1.89 -0.10 -7.41
C ALA A 149 3.39 0.11 -7.20
N ALA A 150 3.93 1.12 -7.88
CA ALA A 150 5.24 1.66 -7.62
C ALA A 150 5.14 3.08 -7.04
N VAL A 151 6.07 3.42 -6.15
CA VAL A 151 6.23 4.77 -5.60
C VAL A 151 7.62 5.27 -5.96
N PRO A 152 7.83 5.71 -7.22
CA PRO A 152 9.10 6.29 -7.61
C PRO A 152 9.21 7.72 -7.07
N GLY A 153 10.40 8.08 -6.57
CA GLY A 153 10.67 9.42 -6.09
C GLY A 153 12.09 9.58 -5.56
N GLY A 154 12.63 10.78 -5.68
CA GLY A 154 13.96 11.13 -5.17
C GLY A 154 14.03 11.11 -3.64
N PHE A 155 15.22 11.34 -3.11
CA PHE A 155 15.44 11.53 -1.68
C PHE A 155 14.68 12.78 -1.18
N GLY A 156 14.04 12.67 -0.01
CA GLY A 156 13.35 13.80 0.63
C GLY A 156 11.95 14.12 0.08
N THR A 157 11.42 13.32 -0.85
CA THR A 157 10.06 13.53 -1.42
C THR A 157 8.93 12.98 -0.53
N GLY A 158 9.24 12.36 0.61
CA GLY A 158 8.25 11.83 1.55
C GLY A 158 7.76 10.41 1.25
N LYS A 159 8.55 9.58 0.51
CA LYS A 159 8.19 8.18 0.21
C LYS A 159 7.82 7.39 1.45
N THR A 160 8.72 7.31 2.42
CA THR A 160 8.53 6.53 3.65
C THR A 160 7.29 6.99 4.41
N MET A 161 7.06 8.31 4.51
CA MET A 161 5.83 8.85 5.14
C MET A 161 4.57 8.41 4.40
N LEU A 162 4.54 8.47 3.08
CA LEU A 162 3.39 8.01 2.30
C LEU A 162 3.13 6.51 2.53
N LEU A 163 4.18 5.68 2.50
CA LEU A 163 4.08 4.25 2.73
C LEU A 163 3.58 3.91 4.15
N GLN A 164 4.06 4.64 5.16
CA GLN A 164 3.58 4.51 6.54
C GLN A 164 2.10 4.91 6.66
N GLN A 165 1.67 5.99 6.00
CA GLN A 165 0.27 6.38 5.98
C GLN A 165 -0.60 5.30 5.30
N ILE A 166 -0.14 4.73 4.20
CA ILE A 166 -0.84 3.61 3.55
C ILE A 166 -0.90 2.40 4.50
N ALA A 167 0.21 2.01 5.15
CA ALA A 167 0.23 0.91 6.12
C ALA A 167 -0.77 1.14 7.26
N LYS A 168 -0.88 2.37 7.74
CA LYS A 168 -1.79 2.74 8.84
C LYS A 168 -3.26 2.65 8.45
N TRP A 169 -3.61 3.16 7.26
CA TRP A 169 -4.99 3.48 6.91
C TRP A 169 -5.62 2.56 5.87
N CYS A 170 -4.82 1.83 5.07
CA CYS A 170 -5.40 0.98 4.03
C CYS A 170 -6.29 -0.12 4.60
N GLU A 171 -7.32 -0.47 3.84
CA GLU A 171 -8.26 -1.54 4.19
C GLU A 171 -7.65 -2.92 3.91
N ALA A 172 -6.56 -3.25 4.60
CA ALA A 172 -5.96 -4.57 4.60
C ALA A 172 -6.17 -5.26 5.95
N ASP A 173 -6.24 -6.59 5.96
CA ASP A 173 -6.28 -7.38 7.18
C ASP A 173 -4.88 -7.53 7.77
N VAL A 174 -3.88 -7.74 6.90
CA VAL A 174 -2.47 -7.93 7.27
C VAL A 174 -1.58 -7.01 6.45
N ILE A 175 -0.59 -6.43 7.11
CA ILE A 175 0.49 -5.67 6.47
C ILE A 175 1.78 -6.47 6.56
N VAL A 176 2.51 -6.57 5.45
CA VAL A 176 3.88 -7.07 5.43
C VAL A 176 4.79 -5.92 5.00
N TYR A 177 5.52 -5.36 5.95
CA TYR A 177 6.45 -4.26 5.68
C TYR A 177 7.86 -4.81 5.50
N ILE A 178 8.47 -4.56 4.35
CA ILE A 178 9.79 -5.03 3.99
C ILE A 178 10.71 -3.81 3.86
N GLY A 179 11.57 -3.61 4.87
CA GLY A 179 12.66 -2.64 4.79
C GLY A 179 13.90 -3.31 4.18
N CYS A 180 14.23 -2.98 2.95
CA CYS A 180 15.33 -3.59 2.22
C CYS A 180 16.47 -2.59 2.01
N GLY A 181 17.57 -2.77 2.74
CA GLY A 181 18.77 -1.96 2.58
C GLY A 181 18.68 -0.53 3.14
N GLU A 182 17.62 -0.23 3.88
CA GLU A 182 17.44 1.08 4.53
C GLU A 182 18.37 1.25 5.74
N ARG A 183 18.48 2.45 6.25
CA ARG A 183 19.32 2.74 7.43
C ARG A 183 18.71 2.15 8.68
N GLY A 184 19.57 1.69 9.61
CA GLY A 184 19.11 1.06 10.85
C GLY A 184 18.24 1.96 11.73
N ASN A 185 18.55 3.28 11.79
CA ASN A 185 17.74 4.25 12.52
C ASN A 185 16.36 4.47 11.86
N GLU A 186 16.29 4.59 10.53
CA GLU A 186 15.01 4.73 9.80
C GLU A 186 14.12 3.50 10.01
N MET A 187 14.71 2.29 9.97
CA MET A 187 13.96 1.06 10.26
C MET A 187 13.51 0.96 11.72
N ALA A 188 14.33 1.42 12.66
CA ALA A 188 13.94 1.46 14.07
C ALA A 188 12.75 2.41 14.29
N ASP A 189 12.76 3.58 13.64
CA ASP A 189 11.66 4.55 13.70
C ASP A 189 10.37 3.93 13.12
N VAL A 190 10.44 3.24 11.97
CA VAL A 190 9.29 2.55 11.36
C VAL A 190 8.73 1.49 12.31
N VAL A 191 9.58 0.64 12.89
CA VAL A 191 9.15 -0.41 13.83
C VAL A 191 8.50 0.19 15.06
N GLN A 192 9.11 1.24 15.64
CA GLN A 192 8.57 1.93 16.82
C GLN A 192 7.22 2.57 16.51
N GLU A 193 7.09 3.25 15.35
CA GLU A 193 5.84 3.87 14.95
C GLU A 193 4.73 2.82 14.76
N LEU A 194 5.00 1.69 14.09
CA LEU A 194 4.04 0.61 13.93
C LEU A 194 3.62 -0.01 15.28
N GLN A 195 4.52 -0.03 16.27
CA GLN A 195 4.22 -0.52 17.62
C GLN A 195 3.37 0.47 18.43
N ASP A 196 3.58 1.77 18.26
CA ASP A 196 2.89 2.81 19.01
C ASP A 196 1.51 3.17 18.42
N LEU A 197 1.34 3.01 17.12
CA LEU A 197 0.09 3.31 16.41
C LEU A 197 -1.02 2.31 16.77
N VAL A 198 -2.21 2.86 16.96
CA VAL A 198 -3.45 2.09 17.12
C VAL A 198 -4.21 2.09 15.82
N ASP A 199 -4.64 0.92 15.37
CA ASP A 199 -5.54 0.78 14.23
C ASP A 199 -6.93 1.29 14.64
N PRO A 200 -7.42 2.39 14.05
CA PRO A 200 -8.70 2.99 14.46
C PRO A 200 -9.91 2.11 14.16
N ARG A 201 -9.76 1.09 13.29
CA ARG A 201 -10.85 0.16 12.93
C ARG A 201 -11.03 -0.93 13.99
N THR A 202 -9.94 -1.38 14.58
CA THR A 202 -9.95 -2.52 15.52
C THR A 202 -9.69 -2.12 16.96
N GLY A 203 -9.09 -0.94 17.21
CA GLY A 203 -8.63 -0.51 18.53
C GLY A 203 -7.38 -1.24 19.03
N HIS A 204 -6.85 -2.20 18.25
CA HIS A 204 -5.59 -2.88 18.58
C HIS A 204 -4.38 -2.11 18.03
N ARG A 205 -3.19 -2.41 18.56
CA ARG A 205 -1.95 -1.87 18.00
C ARG A 205 -1.78 -2.34 16.56
N LEU A 206 -1.29 -1.46 15.69
CA LEU A 206 -1.07 -1.77 14.28
C LEU A 206 -0.08 -2.94 14.12
N ALA A 207 0.90 -3.04 15.00
CA ALA A 207 1.82 -4.17 15.07
C ALA A 207 1.09 -5.53 15.14
N ALA A 208 -0.06 -5.62 15.82
CA ALA A 208 -0.79 -6.89 15.96
C ALA A 208 -1.30 -7.49 14.63
N ARG A 209 -1.36 -6.68 13.56
CA ARG A 209 -1.68 -7.14 12.20
C ARG A 209 -0.54 -6.92 11.21
N THR A 210 0.67 -6.66 11.69
CA THR A 210 1.83 -6.34 10.84
C THR A 210 2.93 -7.38 11.02
N VAL A 211 3.59 -7.75 9.92
CA VAL A 211 4.85 -8.49 9.91
C VAL A 211 5.93 -7.58 9.33
N VAL A 212 7.04 -7.40 10.04
CA VAL A 212 8.14 -6.57 9.57
C VAL A 212 9.33 -7.44 9.19
N VAL A 213 9.80 -7.30 7.95
CA VAL A 213 11.05 -7.88 7.47
C VAL A 213 12.07 -6.75 7.35
N ALA A 214 12.93 -6.58 8.36
CA ALA A 214 13.91 -5.53 8.44
C ALA A 214 15.29 -6.04 8.04
N ASN A 215 15.78 -5.66 6.88
CA ASN A 215 17.13 -5.93 6.45
C ASN A 215 17.87 -4.62 6.16
N THR A 216 18.59 -4.11 7.15
CA THR A 216 19.29 -2.83 7.05
C THR A 216 20.56 -2.91 6.19
N SER A 217 21.08 -1.75 5.79
CA SER A 217 22.22 -1.64 4.87
C SER A 217 23.53 -2.30 5.37
N ASN A 218 23.68 -2.49 6.69
CA ASN A 218 24.82 -3.15 7.31
C ASN A 218 24.61 -4.65 7.55
N MET A 219 23.43 -5.20 7.22
CA MET A 219 23.15 -6.64 7.33
C MET A 219 23.69 -7.43 6.11
N PRO A 220 23.81 -8.77 6.22
CA PRO A 220 24.37 -9.60 5.15
C PRO A 220 23.63 -9.44 3.81
N LEU A 221 24.40 -9.40 2.72
CA LEU A 221 23.91 -9.21 1.36
C LEU A 221 22.86 -10.27 0.95
N MET A 222 23.10 -11.54 1.30
CA MET A 222 22.17 -12.64 1.01
C MET A 222 20.82 -12.48 1.70
N ALA A 223 20.82 -11.95 2.92
CA ALA A 223 19.58 -11.63 3.63
C ALA A 223 18.83 -10.47 2.97
N ARG A 224 19.57 -9.47 2.45
CA ARG A 224 18.98 -8.35 1.70
C ARG A 224 18.32 -8.85 0.42
N GLU A 225 19.03 -9.68 -0.35
CA GLU A 225 18.51 -10.27 -1.59
C GLU A 225 17.26 -11.12 -1.34
N SER A 226 17.25 -11.90 -0.26
CA SER A 226 16.11 -12.76 0.07
C SER A 226 14.90 -12.03 0.66
N SER A 227 15.07 -10.81 1.18
CA SER A 227 14.05 -10.11 1.99
C SER A 227 12.71 -9.95 1.28
N ILE A 228 12.69 -9.57 -0.01
CA ILE A 228 11.44 -9.40 -0.75
C ILE A 228 10.72 -10.73 -1.00
N TYR A 229 11.48 -11.80 -1.25
CA TYR A 229 10.89 -13.14 -1.43
C TYR A 229 10.37 -13.70 -0.12
N SER A 230 11.08 -13.48 0.98
CA SER A 230 10.62 -13.85 2.33
C SER A 230 9.32 -13.13 2.67
N GLY A 231 9.28 -11.81 2.47
CA GLY A 231 8.09 -11.00 2.78
C GLY A 231 6.89 -11.36 1.92
N VAL A 232 7.06 -11.51 0.59
CA VAL A 232 5.93 -11.88 -0.27
C VAL A 232 5.44 -13.30 -0.01
N THR A 233 6.32 -14.22 0.39
CA THR A 233 5.92 -15.58 0.79
C THR A 233 5.08 -15.56 2.07
N VAL A 234 5.43 -14.72 3.04
CA VAL A 234 4.62 -14.48 4.24
C VAL A 234 3.26 -13.89 3.86
N ALA A 235 3.23 -12.94 2.92
CA ALA A 235 1.98 -12.36 2.43
C ALA A 235 1.07 -13.40 1.76
N GLU A 236 1.63 -14.25 0.90
CA GLU A 236 0.86 -15.34 0.28
C GLU A 236 0.35 -16.36 1.31
N TYR A 237 1.10 -16.61 2.39
CA TYR A 237 0.62 -17.45 3.48
C TYR A 237 -0.66 -16.88 4.10
N PHE A 238 -0.69 -15.60 4.46
CA PHE A 238 -1.89 -14.97 5.00
C PHE A 238 -3.01 -14.87 3.96
N ARG A 239 -2.70 -14.64 2.68
CA ARG A 239 -3.67 -14.74 1.59
C ARG A 239 -4.37 -16.10 1.56
N ASP A 240 -3.61 -17.19 1.71
CA ASP A 240 -4.16 -18.55 1.69
C ASP A 240 -5.10 -18.82 2.87
N LEU A 241 -4.90 -18.11 3.99
CA LEU A 241 -5.84 -18.13 5.13
C LEU A 241 -7.13 -17.34 4.85
N GLY A 242 -7.24 -16.65 3.70
CA GLY A 242 -8.39 -15.86 3.31
C GLY A 242 -8.30 -14.38 3.66
N TYR A 243 -7.11 -13.86 3.96
CA TYR A 243 -6.90 -12.45 4.32
C TYR A 243 -6.50 -11.60 3.11
N HIS A 244 -6.84 -10.30 3.17
CA HIS A 244 -6.36 -9.29 2.25
C HIS A 244 -5.07 -8.68 2.79
N VAL A 245 -3.96 -8.94 2.08
CA VAL A 245 -2.62 -8.57 2.53
C VAL A 245 -2.06 -7.45 1.66
N VAL A 246 -1.45 -6.45 2.29
CA VAL A 246 -0.66 -5.43 1.60
C VAL A 246 0.81 -5.62 1.92
N VAL A 247 1.62 -5.80 0.89
CA VAL A 247 3.09 -5.81 0.96
C VAL A 247 3.60 -4.42 0.63
N ILE A 248 4.39 -3.85 1.52
CA ILE A 248 5.11 -2.59 1.31
C ILE A 248 6.60 -2.91 1.27
N ALA A 249 7.24 -2.69 0.11
CA ALA A 249 8.69 -2.93 -0.05
C ALA A 249 9.42 -1.59 -0.16
N ASP A 250 10.16 -1.22 0.88
CA ASP A 250 10.96 0.00 0.96
C ASP A 250 12.45 -0.35 1.14
N SER A 251 13.30 -0.31 0.08
CA SER A 251 12.95 -0.03 -1.31
C SER A 251 13.45 -1.14 -2.24
N THR A 252 12.72 -1.33 -3.34
CA THR A 252 13.13 -2.30 -4.38
C THR A 252 14.43 -1.89 -5.08
N SER A 253 14.79 -0.60 -5.10
CA SER A 253 16.09 -0.13 -5.61
C SER A 253 17.26 -0.70 -4.78
N ARG A 254 17.13 -0.72 -3.45
CA ARG A 254 18.18 -1.29 -2.58
C ARG A 254 18.29 -2.80 -2.71
N TRP A 255 17.17 -3.46 -2.99
CA TRP A 255 17.20 -4.87 -3.35
C TRP A 255 17.92 -5.11 -4.69
N ALA A 256 17.65 -4.32 -5.71
CA ALA A 256 18.32 -4.40 -7.00
C ALA A 256 19.84 -4.12 -6.88
N GLU A 257 20.25 -3.16 -6.03
CA GLU A 257 21.65 -2.95 -5.68
C GLU A 257 22.28 -4.21 -5.07
N ALA A 258 21.56 -4.96 -4.25
CA ALA A 258 22.06 -6.23 -3.71
C ALA A 258 22.24 -7.28 -4.80
N LEU A 259 21.35 -7.36 -5.78
CA LEU A 259 21.52 -8.22 -6.95
C LEU A 259 22.77 -7.85 -7.74
N ARG A 260 22.98 -6.56 -8.00
CA ARG A 260 24.17 -6.04 -8.71
C ARG A 260 25.46 -6.40 -7.99
N GLU A 261 25.48 -6.20 -6.66
CA GLU A 261 26.67 -6.56 -5.85
C GLU A 261 26.91 -8.07 -5.85
N PHE A 262 25.86 -8.87 -5.78
CA PHE A 262 25.96 -10.32 -5.79
C PHE A 262 26.49 -10.86 -7.11
N SER A 263 25.93 -10.45 -8.24
CA SER A 263 26.38 -10.83 -9.59
C SER A 263 27.82 -10.39 -9.85
N SER A 264 28.20 -9.19 -9.40
CA SER A 264 29.59 -8.71 -9.50
C SER A 264 30.57 -9.63 -8.73
N ARG A 265 30.18 -10.09 -7.53
CA ARG A 265 31.03 -11.03 -6.74
C ARG A 265 31.14 -12.42 -7.36
N LEU A 266 30.11 -12.85 -8.11
CA LEU A 266 30.14 -14.11 -8.87
C LEU A 266 30.90 -13.99 -10.18
N GLY A 267 31.30 -12.79 -10.60
CA GLY A 267 32.00 -12.56 -11.87
C GLY A 267 31.07 -12.68 -13.09
N GLU A 268 29.77 -12.52 -12.91
CA GLU A 268 28.80 -12.46 -14.01
C GLU A 268 29.00 -11.20 -14.85
N LEU A 269 28.73 -11.33 -16.16
CA LEU A 269 28.82 -10.17 -17.06
C LEU A 269 27.67 -9.18 -16.76
N PRO A 270 28.01 -7.92 -16.48
CA PRO A 270 26.99 -6.91 -16.20
C PRO A 270 26.23 -6.52 -17.49
N ALA A 271 24.95 -6.22 -17.34
CA ALA A 271 24.11 -5.58 -18.35
C ALA A 271 24.03 -4.07 -18.11
N GLU A 272 22.87 -3.44 -18.34
CA GLU A 272 22.66 -1.99 -18.19
C GLU A 272 23.07 -1.51 -16.79
N GLU A 273 23.86 -0.45 -16.73
CA GLU A 273 24.35 0.21 -15.49
C GLU A 273 24.97 -0.73 -14.45
N GLY A 274 25.49 -1.87 -14.89
CA GLY A 274 26.11 -2.85 -14.02
C GLY A 274 25.13 -3.80 -13.30
N TYR A 275 23.86 -3.74 -13.61
CA TYR A 275 22.87 -4.70 -13.10
C TYR A 275 22.98 -6.06 -13.83
N PRO A 276 22.54 -7.16 -13.20
CA PRO A 276 22.50 -8.45 -13.88
C PRO A 276 21.45 -8.46 -15.00
N ALA A 277 21.69 -9.31 -16.02
CA ALA A 277 20.81 -9.40 -17.20
C ALA A 277 19.39 -9.87 -16.88
N ASP A 278 19.18 -10.54 -15.76
CA ASP A 278 17.89 -11.05 -15.29
C ASP A 278 17.13 -10.11 -14.37
N LEU A 279 17.62 -8.87 -14.14
CA LEU A 279 16.97 -7.87 -13.28
C LEU A 279 15.48 -7.71 -13.62
N ALA A 280 15.15 -7.54 -14.90
CA ALA A 280 13.75 -7.37 -15.35
C ALA A 280 12.89 -8.59 -15.00
N SER A 281 13.41 -9.80 -15.21
CA SER A 281 12.71 -11.04 -14.88
C SER A 281 12.53 -11.22 -13.38
N ALA A 282 13.51 -10.82 -12.59
CA ALA A 282 13.45 -10.90 -11.12
C ALA A 282 12.41 -9.91 -10.55
N LEU A 283 12.34 -8.68 -11.08
CA LEU A 283 11.31 -7.70 -10.74
C LEU A 283 9.90 -8.21 -11.14
N ALA A 284 9.76 -8.72 -12.37
CA ALA A 284 8.51 -9.30 -12.84
C ALA A 284 8.05 -10.45 -11.92
N ALA A 285 8.93 -11.39 -11.59
CA ALA A 285 8.63 -12.53 -10.72
C ALA A 285 8.20 -12.09 -9.30
N PHE A 286 8.69 -10.96 -8.79
CA PHE A 286 8.25 -10.40 -7.54
C PHE A 286 6.83 -9.81 -7.64
N TYR A 287 6.58 -8.95 -8.63
CA TYR A 287 5.27 -8.31 -8.79
C TYR A 287 4.17 -9.28 -9.23
N GLU A 288 4.49 -10.34 -9.97
CA GLU A 288 3.54 -11.41 -10.36
C GLU A 288 2.98 -12.20 -9.18
N ARG A 289 3.62 -12.12 -7.99
CA ARG A 289 3.10 -12.72 -6.74
C ARG A 289 1.85 -11.99 -6.21
N ALA A 290 1.58 -10.77 -6.69
CA ALA A 290 0.34 -10.06 -6.42
C ALA A 290 -0.85 -10.74 -7.11
N GLY A 291 -2.01 -10.68 -6.46
CA GLY A 291 -3.24 -11.19 -7.05
C GLY A 291 -4.39 -11.23 -6.05
N HIS A 292 -5.61 -11.13 -6.57
CA HIS A 292 -6.83 -11.44 -5.87
C HIS A 292 -7.26 -12.85 -6.30
N VAL A 293 -7.41 -13.77 -5.37
CA VAL A 293 -7.53 -15.20 -5.69
C VAL A 293 -8.61 -15.90 -4.88
N VAL A 294 -9.09 -17.01 -5.43
CA VAL A 294 -9.75 -18.06 -4.66
C VAL A 294 -8.67 -19.03 -4.20
N THR A 295 -8.50 -19.18 -2.89
CA THR A 295 -7.49 -20.06 -2.28
C THR A 295 -7.82 -21.52 -2.55
N LEU A 296 -6.89 -22.45 -2.28
CA LEU A 296 -7.17 -23.89 -2.40
C LEU A 296 -8.36 -24.31 -1.55
N GLY A 297 -8.49 -23.78 -0.32
CA GLY A 297 -9.64 -24.01 0.58
C GLY A 297 -10.91 -23.22 0.21
N GLY A 298 -10.99 -22.58 -0.97
CA GLY A 298 -12.19 -21.90 -1.46
C GLY A 298 -12.46 -20.51 -0.88
N ARG A 299 -11.60 -19.98 -0.02
CA ARG A 299 -11.71 -18.61 0.54
C ARG A 299 -11.22 -17.58 -0.48
N ARG A 300 -11.67 -16.34 -0.35
CA ARG A 300 -11.10 -15.20 -1.10
C ARG A 300 -9.96 -14.58 -0.29
N GLY A 301 -8.87 -14.28 -0.95
CA GLY A 301 -7.74 -13.58 -0.34
C GLY A 301 -6.96 -12.81 -1.40
N SER A 302 -6.17 -11.82 -0.98
CA SER A 302 -5.37 -11.04 -1.93
C SER A 302 -4.00 -10.69 -1.38
N VAL A 303 -3.03 -10.54 -2.29
CA VAL A 303 -1.72 -9.91 -2.05
C VAL A 303 -1.63 -8.69 -2.95
N THR A 304 -1.63 -7.50 -2.37
CA THR A 304 -1.38 -6.23 -3.06
C THR A 304 0.06 -5.82 -2.79
N ILE A 305 0.84 -5.48 -3.82
CA ILE A 305 2.26 -5.13 -3.68
C ILE A 305 2.48 -3.65 -4.01
N ILE A 306 3.08 -2.92 -3.07
CA ILE A 306 3.48 -1.53 -3.22
C ILE A 306 4.99 -1.44 -3.04
N GLY A 307 5.73 -1.15 -4.11
CA GLY A 307 7.18 -1.05 -4.10
C GLY A 307 7.65 0.40 -4.18
N ALA A 308 8.43 0.85 -3.19
CA ALA A 308 9.14 2.11 -3.31
C ALA A 308 10.34 1.97 -4.26
N VAL A 309 10.51 2.94 -5.13
CA VAL A 309 11.65 3.03 -6.03
C VAL A 309 12.38 4.34 -5.78
N SER A 310 13.69 4.28 -5.65
CA SER A 310 14.54 5.44 -5.35
C SER A 310 15.50 5.69 -6.52
N PRO A 311 15.03 6.30 -7.63
CA PRO A 311 15.87 6.56 -8.79
C PRO A 311 17.04 7.47 -8.40
N SER A 312 18.26 7.08 -8.76
CA SER A 312 19.46 7.85 -8.49
C SER A 312 19.38 9.19 -9.21
N GLY A 313 19.61 10.30 -8.49
CA GLY A 313 19.48 11.63 -9.06
C GLY A 313 18.07 12.05 -9.48
N GLY A 314 17.07 11.20 -9.30
CA GLY A 314 15.69 11.41 -9.80
C GLY A 314 15.50 10.95 -11.26
N ASP A 315 16.43 10.21 -11.82
CA ASP A 315 16.36 9.74 -13.21
C ASP A 315 15.39 8.55 -13.32
N MET A 316 14.21 8.82 -13.86
CA MET A 316 13.15 7.82 -14.08
C MET A 316 13.47 6.82 -15.19
N THR A 317 14.56 7.02 -15.94
CA THR A 317 14.99 6.13 -17.03
C THR A 317 15.98 5.06 -16.58
N GLU A 318 16.46 5.15 -15.33
CA GLU A 318 17.36 4.12 -14.77
C GLU A 318 16.69 2.74 -14.77
N PRO A 319 17.46 1.63 -14.90
CA PRO A 319 16.91 0.30 -15.20
C PRO A 319 15.86 -0.20 -14.20
N VAL A 320 16.06 0.00 -12.88
CA VAL A 320 15.12 -0.50 -11.86
C VAL A 320 13.78 0.19 -11.97
N THR A 321 13.78 1.53 -12.11
CA THR A 321 12.56 2.33 -12.25
C THR A 321 11.86 2.02 -13.58
N ALA A 322 12.60 2.03 -14.69
CA ALA A 322 12.05 1.78 -16.02
C ALA A 322 11.41 0.39 -16.13
N HIS A 323 12.05 -0.65 -15.60
CA HIS A 323 11.48 -1.99 -15.58
C HIS A 323 10.29 -2.09 -14.62
N THR A 324 10.39 -1.52 -13.42
CA THR A 324 9.28 -1.54 -12.45
C THR A 324 8.01 -0.94 -13.06
N LEU A 325 8.11 0.23 -13.69
CA LEU A 325 6.97 0.92 -14.30
C LEU A 325 6.28 0.11 -15.42
N ARG A 326 6.95 -0.86 -16.02
CA ARG A 326 6.36 -1.78 -17.01
C ARG A 326 5.51 -2.89 -16.39
N PHE A 327 5.81 -3.27 -15.14
CA PHE A 327 5.17 -4.41 -14.47
C PHE A 327 4.05 -4.00 -13.52
N VAL A 328 4.05 -2.75 -13.05
CA VAL A 328 3.04 -2.29 -12.12
C VAL A 328 1.80 -1.76 -12.84
N ARG A 329 0.65 -1.90 -12.19
CA ARG A 329 -0.63 -1.39 -12.69
C ARG A 329 -0.88 0.06 -12.31
N SER A 330 -0.25 0.53 -11.23
CA SER A 330 -0.31 1.92 -10.79
C SER A 330 1.09 2.44 -10.48
N ALA A 331 1.33 3.72 -10.75
CA ALA A 331 2.54 4.40 -10.32
C ALA A 331 2.17 5.75 -9.67
N TRP A 332 2.75 6.01 -8.51
CA TRP A 332 2.55 7.23 -7.72
C TRP A 332 3.88 7.98 -7.64
N SER A 333 4.18 8.70 -8.71
CA SER A 333 5.43 9.45 -8.83
C SER A 333 5.48 10.61 -7.86
N LEU A 334 6.51 10.66 -7.02
CA LEU A 334 6.69 11.75 -6.07
C LEU A 334 7.55 12.87 -6.68
N ASP A 335 7.02 14.08 -6.61
CA ASP A 335 7.62 15.29 -7.16
C ASP A 335 8.42 16.06 -6.10
N ARG A 336 9.60 16.53 -6.47
CA ARG A 336 10.48 17.27 -5.59
C ARG A 336 10.02 18.71 -5.35
N GLU A 337 9.43 19.35 -6.36
CA GLU A 337 8.95 20.72 -6.25
C GLU A 337 7.74 20.81 -5.35
N LEU A 338 6.80 19.85 -5.47
CA LEU A 338 5.69 19.72 -4.53
C LEU A 338 6.18 19.52 -3.10
N ALA A 339 7.20 18.68 -2.90
CA ALA A 339 7.78 18.47 -1.57
C ALA A 339 8.44 19.74 -1.02
N TYR A 340 9.16 20.50 -1.83
CA TYR A 340 9.75 21.79 -1.44
C TYR A 340 8.69 22.85 -1.13
N ALA A 341 7.57 22.83 -1.87
CA ALA A 341 6.41 23.66 -1.59
C ALA A 341 5.60 23.19 -0.36
N ARG A 342 6.06 22.13 0.32
CA ARG A 342 5.36 21.49 1.47
C ARG A 342 3.95 21.00 1.13
N HIS A 343 3.73 20.65 -0.13
CA HIS A 343 2.50 19.98 -0.57
C HIS A 343 2.67 18.48 -0.38
N TYR A 344 2.03 17.92 0.65
CA TYR A 344 2.07 16.48 0.94
C TYR A 344 0.67 15.88 0.89
N PRO A 345 0.55 14.61 0.43
CA PRO A 345 1.59 13.81 -0.22
C PRO A 345 2.06 14.45 -1.53
N ALA A 346 3.36 14.42 -1.79
CA ALA A 346 3.96 15.07 -2.96
C ALA A 346 3.78 14.26 -4.26
N VAL A 347 2.58 13.70 -4.47
CA VAL A 347 2.25 12.87 -5.63
C VAL A 347 1.99 13.76 -6.84
N ALA A 348 2.81 13.62 -7.87
CA ALA A 348 2.65 14.33 -9.14
C ALA A 348 1.44 13.80 -9.92
N TRP A 349 0.41 14.63 -10.11
CA TRP A 349 -0.77 14.23 -10.88
C TRP A 349 -0.50 14.08 -12.37
N SER A 350 0.52 14.75 -12.93
CA SER A 350 0.94 14.61 -14.33
C SER A 350 1.86 13.40 -14.58
N GLY A 351 2.60 12.96 -13.54
CA GLY A 351 3.58 11.86 -13.65
C GLY A 351 3.10 10.52 -13.09
N SER A 352 1.86 10.46 -12.57
CA SER A 352 1.29 9.27 -11.95
C SER A 352 0.20 8.65 -12.84
N PHE A 353 -0.02 7.34 -12.71
CA PHE A 353 -1.08 6.65 -13.46
C PHE A 353 -1.69 5.50 -12.66
N SER A 354 -2.87 5.06 -13.08
CA SER A 354 -3.50 3.82 -12.66
C SER A 354 -4.23 3.21 -13.87
N THR A 355 -3.84 1.99 -14.25
CA THR A 355 -4.51 1.21 -15.29
C THR A 355 -5.83 0.62 -14.78
N ASP A 356 -6.01 0.52 -13.47
CA ASP A 356 -7.22 -0.01 -12.83
C ASP A 356 -8.35 1.02 -12.74
N ALA A 357 -8.07 2.31 -12.98
CA ALA A 357 -9.03 3.40 -12.75
C ALA A 357 -10.38 3.23 -13.48
N GLN A 358 -10.37 2.69 -14.70
CA GLN A 358 -11.61 2.43 -15.45
C GLN A 358 -12.45 1.33 -14.79
N ALA A 359 -11.82 0.20 -14.46
CA ALA A 359 -12.51 -0.93 -13.83
C ALA A 359 -12.99 -0.58 -12.42
N VAL A 360 -12.17 0.15 -11.64
CA VAL A 360 -12.56 0.71 -10.34
C VAL A 360 -13.77 1.62 -10.49
N GLY A 361 -13.80 2.51 -11.49
CA GLY A 361 -14.94 3.40 -11.75
C GLY A 361 -16.23 2.64 -12.04
N LEU A 362 -16.17 1.58 -12.85
CA LEU A 362 -17.32 0.71 -13.11
C LEU A 362 -17.80 -0.01 -11.84
N ARG A 363 -16.91 -0.43 -10.98
CA ARG A 363 -17.25 -1.03 -9.69
C ARG A 363 -17.86 -0.01 -8.74
N ARG A 364 -17.25 1.17 -8.58
CA ARG A 364 -17.75 2.27 -7.76
C ARG A 364 -19.16 2.68 -8.14
N ALA A 365 -19.48 2.71 -9.44
CA ALA A 365 -20.81 3.02 -9.92
C ALA A 365 -21.87 2.01 -9.45
N ARG A 366 -21.49 0.71 -9.37
CA ARG A 366 -22.38 -0.34 -8.83
C ARG A 366 -22.51 -0.26 -7.31
N ASP A 367 -21.45 0.16 -6.63
CA ASP A 367 -21.37 0.23 -5.17
C ASP A 367 -21.94 1.57 -4.61
N GLY A 368 -22.55 2.42 -5.44
CA GLY A 368 -23.31 3.61 -5.01
C GLY A 368 -22.62 4.96 -5.26
N ASP A 369 -21.48 5.00 -5.98
CA ASP A 369 -20.85 6.25 -6.42
C ASP A 369 -20.74 6.31 -7.96
N PRO A 370 -21.86 6.54 -8.68
CA PRO A 370 -21.86 6.57 -10.16
C PRO A 370 -21.07 7.76 -10.73
N ASP A 371 -20.83 8.78 -9.93
CA ASP A 371 -20.14 10.01 -10.34
C ASP A 371 -18.62 9.94 -10.22
N TRP A 372 -18.06 8.90 -9.63
CA TRP A 372 -16.61 8.77 -9.38
C TRP A 372 -15.78 8.99 -10.66
N THR A 373 -16.12 8.32 -11.76
CA THR A 373 -15.38 8.43 -13.03
C THR A 373 -15.42 9.85 -13.59
N ARG A 374 -16.59 10.50 -13.55
CA ARG A 374 -16.78 11.88 -14.00
C ARG A 374 -15.99 12.85 -13.12
N ARG A 375 -16.09 12.70 -11.81
CA ARG A 375 -15.39 13.52 -10.81
C ARG A 375 -13.88 13.44 -11.03
N ARG A 376 -13.34 12.22 -11.12
CA ARG A 376 -11.91 11.97 -11.38
C ARG A 376 -11.45 12.67 -12.66
N ALA A 377 -12.18 12.49 -13.77
CA ALA A 377 -11.83 13.08 -15.06
C ALA A 377 -11.83 14.61 -15.01
N ARG A 378 -12.83 15.22 -14.35
CA ARG A 378 -12.91 16.67 -14.19
C ARG A 378 -11.77 17.23 -13.33
N VAL A 379 -11.45 16.59 -12.21
CA VAL A 379 -10.34 16.99 -11.35
C VAL A 379 -9.03 16.95 -12.14
N ALA A 380 -8.77 15.84 -12.85
CA ALA A 380 -7.57 15.69 -13.65
C ALA A 380 -7.46 16.75 -14.77
N ALA A 381 -8.57 17.06 -15.46
CA ALA A 381 -8.60 18.08 -16.50
C ALA A 381 -8.31 19.48 -15.96
N VAL A 382 -8.93 19.87 -14.84
CA VAL A 382 -8.70 21.19 -14.22
C VAL A 382 -7.25 21.33 -13.75
N LEU A 383 -6.66 20.29 -13.16
CA LEU A 383 -5.26 20.30 -12.74
C LEU A 383 -4.30 20.45 -13.95
N ALA A 384 -4.53 19.71 -15.03
CA ALA A 384 -3.71 19.79 -16.24
C ALA A 384 -3.81 21.17 -16.92
N ASP A 385 -5.02 21.74 -16.99
CA ASP A 385 -5.21 23.08 -17.54
C ASP A 385 -4.56 24.14 -16.64
N ALA A 386 -4.71 24.03 -15.31
CA ALA A 386 -4.10 24.95 -14.37
C ALA A 386 -2.58 24.93 -14.46
N ASP A 387 -1.94 23.75 -14.50
CA ASP A 387 -0.48 23.63 -14.65
C ASP A 387 0.02 24.31 -15.95
N ARG A 388 -0.69 24.07 -17.05
CA ARG A 388 -0.37 24.71 -18.34
C ARG A 388 -0.49 26.25 -18.27
N LEU A 389 -1.53 26.74 -17.60
CA LEU A 389 -1.78 28.18 -17.44
C LEU A 389 -0.82 28.81 -16.43
N ASP A 390 -0.47 28.12 -15.34
CA ASP A 390 0.54 28.58 -14.38
C ASP A 390 1.90 28.77 -15.07
N ALA A 391 2.32 27.82 -15.91
CA ALA A 391 3.56 27.95 -16.71
C ALA A 391 3.51 29.12 -17.71
N LEU A 392 2.35 29.37 -18.33
CA LEU A 392 2.18 30.53 -19.21
C LEU A 392 2.22 31.84 -18.41
N ALA A 393 1.57 31.89 -17.24
CA ALA A 393 1.51 33.07 -16.39
C ALA A 393 2.91 33.48 -15.85
N GLU A 394 3.83 32.54 -15.69
CA GLU A 394 5.23 32.84 -15.36
C GLU A 394 5.93 33.64 -16.45
N LEU A 395 5.56 33.47 -17.72
CA LEU A 395 6.16 34.15 -18.86
C LEU A 395 5.52 35.53 -19.13
N VAL A 396 4.19 35.61 -19.08
CA VAL A 396 3.43 36.81 -19.49
C VAL A 396 2.95 37.67 -18.32
N GLY A 397 2.98 37.11 -17.12
CA GLY A 397 2.42 37.70 -15.89
C GLY A 397 0.93 37.37 -15.70
N ARG A 398 0.55 37.00 -14.49
CA ARG A 398 -0.83 36.55 -14.14
C ARG A 398 -1.89 37.58 -14.49
N ARG A 399 -1.62 38.88 -14.29
CA ARG A 399 -2.56 39.97 -14.59
C ARG A 399 -2.83 40.20 -16.08
N ALA A 400 -1.96 39.68 -16.95
CA ALA A 400 -2.15 39.74 -18.39
C ALA A 400 -3.03 38.56 -18.93
N MET A 401 -3.33 37.60 -18.09
CA MET A 401 -4.17 36.45 -18.47
C MET A 401 -5.64 36.84 -18.52
N PRO A 402 -6.43 36.27 -19.46
CA PRO A 402 -7.88 36.42 -19.50
C PRO A 402 -8.55 35.93 -18.20
N ASP A 403 -9.64 36.58 -17.80
CA ASP A 403 -10.37 36.25 -16.57
C ASP A 403 -10.80 34.79 -16.51
N ALA A 404 -11.28 34.24 -17.63
CA ALA A 404 -11.67 32.83 -17.72
C ALA A 404 -10.49 31.86 -17.42
N GLU A 405 -9.27 32.19 -17.85
CA GLU A 405 -8.07 31.39 -17.60
C GLU A 405 -7.62 31.53 -16.15
N ARG A 406 -7.70 32.74 -15.59
CA ARG A 406 -7.39 33.01 -14.18
C ARG A 406 -8.30 32.22 -13.23
N VAL A 407 -9.60 32.08 -13.57
CA VAL A 407 -10.54 31.27 -12.82
C VAL A 407 -10.18 29.77 -12.88
N VAL A 408 -9.65 29.27 -14.00
CA VAL A 408 -9.14 27.88 -14.07
C VAL A 408 -7.93 27.69 -13.15
N MET A 409 -7.00 28.66 -13.12
CA MET A 409 -5.85 28.65 -12.20
C MET A 409 -6.32 28.68 -10.73
N LEU A 410 -7.33 29.49 -10.41
CA LEU A 410 -7.97 29.48 -9.09
C LEU A 410 -8.55 28.10 -8.74
N GLY A 411 -9.27 27.47 -9.67
CA GLY A 411 -9.79 26.12 -9.51
C GLY A 411 -8.70 25.08 -9.25
N GLY A 412 -7.58 25.14 -9.99
CA GLY A 412 -6.41 24.32 -9.75
C GLY A 412 -5.83 24.48 -8.34
N ARG A 413 -5.73 25.74 -7.85
CA ARG A 413 -5.31 26.02 -6.47
C ARG A 413 -6.26 25.41 -5.44
N LEU A 414 -7.57 25.57 -5.61
CA LEU A 414 -8.56 25.00 -4.69
C LEU A 414 -8.50 23.47 -4.64
N LEU A 415 -8.27 22.83 -5.78
CA LEU A 415 -8.07 21.38 -5.83
C LEU A 415 -6.77 20.96 -5.14
N ARG A 416 -5.66 21.63 -5.42
CA ARG A 416 -4.36 21.33 -4.80
C ARG A 416 -4.42 21.48 -3.28
N GLU A 417 -4.84 22.64 -2.79
CA GLU A 417 -4.80 22.98 -1.36
C GLU A 417 -5.98 22.40 -0.56
N GLY A 418 -7.20 22.39 -1.12
CA GLY A 418 -8.42 21.96 -0.44
C GLY A 418 -8.73 20.47 -0.56
N VAL A 419 -8.22 19.80 -1.61
CA VAL A 419 -8.54 18.40 -1.88
C VAL A 419 -7.31 17.50 -1.80
N LEU A 420 -6.26 17.76 -2.61
CA LEU A 420 -5.15 16.82 -2.76
C LEU A 420 -4.15 16.88 -1.60
N GLN A 421 -3.91 18.07 -1.04
CA GLN A 421 -3.05 18.19 0.13
C GLN A 421 -3.71 17.53 1.34
N GLN A 422 -2.96 16.67 2.05
CA GLN A 422 -3.44 15.89 3.19
C GLN A 422 -2.38 15.83 4.28
N SER A 423 -2.74 16.20 5.51
CA SER A 423 -1.82 16.22 6.64
C SER A 423 -1.76 14.88 7.34
N ALA A 424 -0.62 14.20 7.25
CA ALA A 424 -0.37 12.95 7.97
C ALA A 424 -0.41 13.10 9.50
N LEU A 425 -0.21 14.32 10.01
CA LEU A 425 -0.15 14.62 11.44
C LEU A 425 -1.49 15.05 12.03
N SER A 426 -2.48 15.33 11.20
CA SER A 426 -3.81 15.75 11.65
C SER A 426 -4.71 14.54 11.94
N PRO A 427 -5.34 14.46 13.12
CA PRO A 427 -6.32 13.40 13.40
C PRO A 427 -7.53 13.40 12.45
N SER A 428 -7.91 14.57 11.95
CA SER A 428 -9.07 14.73 11.06
C SER A 428 -8.72 14.56 9.58
N ASP A 429 -7.45 14.76 9.21
CA ASP A 429 -6.99 14.78 7.81
C ASP A 429 -6.06 13.63 7.44
N GLY A 430 -5.40 12.98 8.42
CA GLY A 430 -4.47 11.86 8.17
C GLY A 430 -5.11 10.67 7.47
N PHE A 431 -6.40 10.42 7.74
CA PHE A 431 -7.27 9.50 7.02
C PHE A 431 -8.41 10.27 6.37
N CYS A 432 -8.80 9.85 5.18
CA CYS A 432 -9.98 10.39 4.51
C CYS A 432 -10.79 9.26 3.88
N SER A 433 -12.06 9.16 4.27
CA SER A 433 -12.99 8.24 3.60
C SER A 433 -13.24 8.65 2.16
N THR A 434 -13.64 7.68 1.34
CA THR A 434 -14.00 7.95 -0.05
C THR A 434 -15.19 8.89 -0.19
N ALA A 435 -16.12 8.90 0.77
CA ALA A 435 -17.25 9.81 0.81
C ALA A 435 -16.81 11.26 1.06
N LYS A 436 -15.95 11.50 2.06
CA LYS A 436 -15.39 12.83 2.32
C LYS A 436 -14.51 13.31 1.15
N ALA A 437 -13.70 12.43 0.55
CA ALA A 437 -12.88 12.77 -0.62
C ALA A 437 -13.75 13.21 -1.81
N ALA A 438 -14.87 12.52 -2.05
CA ALA A 438 -15.85 12.90 -3.07
C ALA A 438 -16.47 14.27 -2.78
N ALA A 439 -16.92 14.50 -1.55
CA ALA A 439 -17.53 15.78 -1.15
C ALA A 439 -16.56 16.96 -1.31
N LEU A 440 -15.29 16.81 -0.91
CA LEU A 440 -14.26 17.85 -1.09
C LEU A 440 -14.03 18.17 -2.58
N ALA A 441 -13.90 17.13 -3.42
CA ALA A 441 -13.71 17.30 -4.85
C ALA A 441 -14.94 17.96 -5.51
N ASP A 442 -16.14 17.50 -5.19
CA ASP A 442 -17.39 18.07 -5.72
C ASP A 442 -17.60 19.51 -5.25
N ALA A 443 -17.23 19.86 -4.00
CA ALA A 443 -17.26 21.22 -3.49
C ALA A 443 -16.32 22.14 -4.30
N ALA A 444 -15.06 21.75 -4.50
CA ALA A 444 -14.10 22.53 -5.28
C ALA A 444 -14.56 22.72 -6.73
N LEU A 445 -15.08 21.67 -7.36
CA LEU A 445 -15.61 21.74 -8.73
C LEU A 445 -16.86 22.62 -8.85
N ALA A 446 -17.78 22.55 -7.87
CA ALA A 446 -19.00 23.39 -7.86
C ALA A 446 -18.65 24.87 -7.71
N LEU A 447 -17.68 25.21 -6.84
CA LEU A 447 -17.21 26.60 -6.69
C LEU A 447 -16.53 27.10 -7.96
N LEU A 448 -15.72 26.26 -8.62
CA LEU A 448 -15.12 26.59 -9.91
C LEU A 448 -16.19 26.86 -10.97
N ASP A 449 -17.22 26.03 -11.07
CA ASP A 449 -18.32 26.21 -12.03
C ASP A 449 -19.07 27.54 -11.75
N ARG A 450 -19.29 27.85 -10.46
CA ARG A 450 -19.91 29.12 -10.08
C ARG A 450 -19.05 30.33 -10.46
N CYS A 451 -17.74 30.27 -10.20
CA CYS A 451 -16.80 31.33 -10.61
C CYS A 451 -16.77 31.52 -12.13
N ARG A 452 -16.80 30.44 -12.91
CA ARG A 452 -16.92 30.51 -14.39
C ARG A 452 -18.17 31.21 -14.83
N SER A 453 -19.33 30.86 -14.26
CA SER A 453 -20.59 31.50 -14.58
C SER A 453 -20.62 33.00 -14.21
N LEU A 454 -19.92 33.39 -13.14
CA LEU A 454 -19.81 34.81 -12.74
C LEU A 454 -18.95 35.61 -13.73
N VAL A 455 -17.82 35.02 -14.24
CA VAL A 455 -17.01 35.66 -15.30
C VAL A 455 -17.83 35.81 -16.58
N GLU A 456 -18.59 34.79 -16.97
CA GLU A 456 -19.50 34.86 -18.13
C GLU A 456 -20.57 35.95 -17.95
N ALA A 457 -20.96 36.23 -16.70
CA ALA A 457 -21.87 37.32 -16.36
C ALA A 457 -21.21 38.72 -16.25
N GLY A 458 -19.88 38.79 -16.41
CA GLY A 458 -19.11 40.03 -16.44
C GLY A 458 -18.42 40.41 -15.13
N VAL A 459 -18.37 39.51 -14.14
CA VAL A 459 -17.57 39.70 -12.92
C VAL A 459 -16.08 39.47 -13.25
N ASP A 460 -15.20 40.40 -12.89
CA ASP A 460 -13.78 40.29 -13.15
C ASP A 460 -13.07 39.26 -12.24
N ALA A 461 -11.95 38.70 -12.71
CA ALA A 461 -11.22 37.70 -11.96
C ALA A 461 -10.58 38.27 -10.69
N ASP A 462 -10.23 39.59 -10.63
CA ASP A 462 -9.65 40.19 -9.42
C ASP A 462 -10.68 40.14 -8.26
N THR A 463 -11.95 40.40 -8.53
CA THR A 463 -13.02 40.27 -7.55
C THR A 463 -13.16 38.83 -7.05
N LEU A 464 -13.10 37.83 -7.94
CA LEU A 464 -13.20 36.41 -7.56
C LEU A 464 -11.97 35.92 -6.80
N GLU A 465 -10.78 36.35 -7.20
CA GLU A 465 -9.53 36.04 -6.47
C GLU A 465 -9.48 36.69 -5.09
N GLY A 466 -10.19 37.79 -4.88
CA GLY A 466 -10.37 38.48 -3.60
C GLY A 466 -11.32 37.76 -2.63
N VAL A 467 -12.10 36.78 -3.09
CA VAL A 467 -12.97 35.97 -2.22
C VAL A 467 -12.12 35.11 -1.31
N ASP A 468 -12.48 35.08 -0.03
CA ASP A 468 -11.86 34.18 0.94
C ASP A 468 -12.37 32.74 0.73
N PHE A 469 -11.55 31.88 0.13
CA PHE A 469 -11.77 30.44 -0.02
C PHE A 469 -11.19 29.62 1.15
N GLY A 470 -10.66 30.28 2.19
CA GLY A 470 -10.14 29.62 3.39
C GLY A 470 -11.07 28.56 4.00
N PRO A 471 -12.39 28.80 4.11
CA PRO A 471 -13.32 27.79 4.61
C PRO A 471 -13.29 26.47 3.85
N LEU A 472 -13.21 26.48 2.50
CA LEU A 472 -13.08 25.26 1.71
C LEU A 472 -11.72 24.58 1.94
N ILE A 473 -10.62 25.34 1.93
CA ILE A 473 -9.28 24.80 2.12
C ILE A 473 -9.15 24.15 3.50
N GLN A 474 -9.77 24.76 4.51
CA GLN A 474 -9.77 24.24 5.88
C GLN A 474 -10.78 23.11 6.11
N ALA A 475 -11.77 22.92 5.22
CA ALA A 475 -12.81 21.90 5.34
C ALA A 475 -12.20 20.48 5.51
N ARG A 476 -11.03 20.20 4.89
CA ARG A 476 -10.33 18.95 5.02
C ARG A 476 -9.92 18.63 6.46
N GLU A 477 -9.62 19.64 7.28
CA GLU A 477 -9.24 19.52 8.69
C GLU A 477 -10.41 19.75 9.65
N GLN A 478 -11.37 20.61 9.31
CA GLN A 478 -12.54 20.91 10.14
C GLN A 478 -13.57 19.78 10.12
N ALA A 479 -13.72 19.08 8.98
CA ALA A 479 -14.56 17.91 8.90
C ALA A 479 -13.81 16.67 9.44
N GLY A 480 -14.52 15.83 10.20
CA GLY A 480 -13.96 14.54 10.65
C GLY A 480 -13.54 13.64 9.48
N PRO A 481 -12.81 12.55 9.74
CA PRO A 481 -12.28 11.69 8.69
C PRO A 481 -13.33 11.12 7.71
N ASP A 482 -14.57 10.99 8.15
CA ASP A 482 -15.72 10.47 7.38
C ASP A 482 -16.90 11.45 7.30
N ASP A 483 -16.70 12.73 7.61
CA ASP A 483 -17.76 13.73 7.69
C ASP A 483 -17.93 14.52 6.37
N ALA A 484 -18.55 13.88 5.38
CA ALA A 484 -18.93 14.53 4.13
C ALA A 484 -19.98 15.64 4.32
N ALA A 485 -20.89 15.49 5.30
CA ALA A 485 -21.98 16.44 5.51
C ALA A 485 -21.49 17.84 5.96
N THR A 486 -20.40 17.90 6.73
CA THR A 486 -19.79 19.19 7.08
C THR A 486 -19.17 19.85 5.85
N VAL A 487 -18.55 19.10 4.96
CA VAL A 487 -18.00 19.61 3.69
C VAL A 487 -19.12 20.18 2.81
N ASP A 488 -20.25 19.49 2.69
CA ASP A 488 -21.41 19.95 1.92
C ASP A 488 -21.97 21.26 2.46
N ARG A 489 -22.10 21.40 3.79
CA ARG A 489 -22.55 22.66 4.41
C ARG A 489 -21.60 23.82 4.12
N ILE A 490 -20.29 23.59 4.14
CA ILE A 490 -19.28 24.60 3.81
C ILE A 490 -19.40 24.99 2.33
N ARG A 491 -19.53 24.01 1.42
CA ARG A 491 -19.80 24.24 -0.01
C ARG A 491 -21.00 25.15 -0.22
N ASP A 492 -22.15 24.83 0.39
CA ASP A 492 -23.40 25.54 0.19
C ASP A 492 -23.31 26.97 0.72
N ALA A 493 -22.68 27.18 1.86
CA ALA A 493 -22.42 28.51 2.41
C ALA A 493 -21.53 29.36 1.48
N MET A 494 -20.50 28.75 0.88
CA MET A 494 -19.63 29.46 -0.06
C MET A 494 -20.31 29.76 -1.41
N LEU A 495 -21.15 28.85 -1.91
CA LEU A 495 -21.96 29.10 -3.12
C LEU A 495 -22.95 30.24 -2.92
N ALA A 496 -23.59 30.32 -1.74
CA ALA A 496 -24.47 31.45 -1.40
C ALA A 496 -23.70 32.78 -1.41
N ARG A 497 -22.51 32.81 -0.79
CA ARG A 497 -21.62 33.98 -0.77
C ARG A 497 -21.17 34.42 -2.16
N LEU A 498 -20.80 33.48 -3.06
CA LEU A 498 -20.54 33.79 -4.46
C LEU A 498 -21.79 34.27 -5.21
N GLY A 499 -22.99 33.87 -4.76
CA GLY A 499 -24.25 34.32 -5.30
C GLY A 499 -24.49 35.82 -5.10
N GLU A 500 -23.91 36.42 -4.05
CA GLU A 500 -24.03 37.85 -3.74
C GLU A 500 -23.21 38.74 -4.70
N LEU A 501 -22.32 38.18 -5.49
CA LEU A 501 -21.48 38.86 -6.48
C LEU A 501 -22.14 38.99 -7.87
N SER A 502 -23.33 38.42 -8.05
CA SER A 502 -24.05 38.39 -9.35
C SER A 502 -24.98 39.58 -9.58
#